data_93a4873c4cd6651efba1b0038525ee79
#
_entry.id   93a4873c4cd6651efba1b0038525ee79
#
_cell.length_a   1.000
_cell.length_b   1.000
_cell.length_c   1.000
_cell.angle_alpha   90.00
_cell.angle_beta   90.00
_cell.angle_gamma   90.00
#
_symmetry.space_group_name_H-M   'P 1'
#
loop_
_entity.id
_entity.type
_entity.pdbx_description
1 polymer ?
#
loop_
_entity_poly.entity_id
_entity_poly.type
_entity_poly.pdbx_seq_one_letter_code
_entity_poly.pdbx_strand_id
1 'polypeptide(L)'
;MSVAEFASLIALLTSLVALSIDAMLPALPQIAADLAVSDPNDAQLVIGLFLLGNAFGQLLFGPLSDTYGRKPVIVAGLSLFLIGCFVSVIAESFSVLLLGRVLQGVGASGPRTVSMSMVRDLYSGRSMARIMSISMSIFMLVPILAPALGQAIMLLVGWRYIFGTFIVFGVLGLFWLLLRQPETLADEHRRPMQLATLISGFVTVYRSRAALGYSLAIGTMFGAFIGFLSSVQQIFQDTFAVGKWFPYLFAILALFLGAASLLNSRMVMHFGMKKIVRLAMACSPVVSLVYLVICLSVDDSGLIGFMVWGALCFFGVGLCIGNINALAMEPLGQIAGLGAAVVGFFSSFVAILVGIPLGRAYDGTQLPLIAGFAILGVIGLCLVYWAGRDTTQETEK
;
A
#
# COMPACT_ATOMS: atom_id res chain seq x y z
N MET A 1 21.64 -19.45 0.95
CA MET A 1 20.73 -18.97 2.05
C MET A 1 19.79 -20.08 2.47
N SER A 2 19.42 -20.14 3.77
CA SER A 2 18.30 -20.98 4.22
C SER A 2 16.97 -20.38 3.76
N VAL A 3 15.90 -21.21 3.67
CA VAL A 3 14.54 -20.73 3.28
C VAL A 3 14.05 -19.64 4.25
N ALA A 4 14.32 -19.81 5.56
CA ALA A 4 13.92 -18.82 6.56
C ALA A 4 14.69 -17.50 6.39
N GLU A 5 16.01 -17.57 6.15
CA GLU A 5 16.86 -16.40 5.90
C GLU A 5 16.41 -15.64 4.66
N PHE A 6 16.10 -16.34 3.56
CA PHE A 6 15.58 -15.74 2.34
C PHE A 6 14.22 -15.08 2.56
N ALA A 7 13.29 -15.75 3.24
CA ALA A 7 11.98 -15.20 3.55
C ALA A 7 12.09 -13.93 4.42
N SER A 8 13.04 -13.90 5.38
CA SER A 8 13.28 -12.72 6.23
C SER A 8 13.85 -11.55 5.43
N LEU A 9 14.76 -11.80 4.48
CA LEU A 9 15.27 -10.77 3.58
C LEU A 9 14.14 -10.20 2.71
N ILE A 10 13.32 -11.06 2.09
CA ILE A 10 12.16 -10.63 1.29
C ILE A 10 11.18 -9.81 2.14
N ALA A 11 10.91 -10.26 3.37
CA ALA A 11 10.06 -9.53 4.29
C ALA A 11 10.61 -8.15 4.64
N LEU A 12 11.91 -8.04 4.94
CA LEU A 12 12.57 -6.75 5.19
C LEU A 12 12.43 -5.82 3.99
N LEU A 13 12.78 -6.30 2.79
CA LEU A 13 12.75 -5.49 1.56
C LEU A 13 11.33 -5.01 1.20
N THR A 14 10.33 -5.86 1.38
CA THR A 14 8.93 -5.49 1.10
C THR A 14 8.33 -4.58 2.17
N SER A 15 8.78 -4.70 3.41
CA SER A 15 8.29 -3.93 4.55
C SER A 15 8.76 -2.48 4.55
N LEU A 16 9.83 -2.12 3.82
CA LEU A 16 10.32 -0.73 3.74
C LEU A 16 9.23 0.25 3.30
N VAL A 17 8.33 -0.17 2.41
CA VAL A 17 7.22 0.69 1.95
C VAL A 17 6.25 0.99 3.08
N ALA A 18 5.74 -0.05 3.77
CA ALA A 18 4.80 0.13 4.87
C ALA A 18 5.43 0.89 6.05
N LEU A 19 6.67 0.53 6.41
CA LEU A 19 7.41 1.22 7.47
C LEU A 19 7.57 2.71 7.16
N SER A 20 7.89 3.07 5.89
CA SER A 20 8.08 4.45 5.46
C SER A 20 6.78 5.28 5.46
N ILE A 21 5.63 4.64 5.46
CA ILE A 21 4.32 5.29 5.57
C ILE A 21 3.92 5.38 7.04
N ASP A 22 3.80 4.23 7.69
CA ASP A 22 3.13 4.12 8.98
C ASP A 22 3.93 4.74 10.13
N ALA A 23 5.28 4.67 10.09
CA ALA A 23 6.12 5.30 11.11
C ALA A 23 6.15 6.83 11.01
N MET A 24 5.77 7.40 9.86
CA MET A 24 5.71 8.87 9.69
C MET A 24 4.41 9.48 10.21
N LEU A 25 3.33 8.70 10.36
CA LEU A 25 2.01 9.21 10.75
C LEU A 25 2.04 10.08 12.02
N PRO A 26 2.63 9.64 13.14
CA PRO A 26 2.65 10.45 14.37
C PRO A 26 3.51 11.71 14.25
N ALA A 27 4.40 11.80 13.27
CA ALA A 27 5.33 12.90 13.11
C ALA A 27 4.80 14.06 12.23
N LEU A 28 3.72 13.86 11.49
CA LEU A 28 3.20 14.84 10.53
C LEU A 28 2.96 16.23 11.12
N PRO A 29 2.35 16.40 12.33
CA PRO A 29 2.16 17.74 12.90
C PRO A 29 3.45 18.42 13.25
N GLN A 30 4.44 17.69 13.79
CA GLN A 30 5.74 18.27 14.12
C GLN A 30 6.51 18.69 12.87
N ILE A 31 6.43 17.88 11.80
CA ILE A 31 7.00 18.23 10.49
C ILE A 31 6.37 19.52 9.95
N ALA A 32 5.04 19.65 10.03
CA ALA A 32 4.33 20.85 9.60
C ALA A 32 4.78 22.08 10.38
N ALA A 33 4.93 21.97 11.70
CA ALA A 33 5.37 23.05 12.56
C ALA A 33 6.84 23.43 12.27
N ASP A 34 7.76 22.46 12.24
CA ASP A 34 9.19 22.69 12.09
C ASP A 34 9.56 23.25 10.69
N LEU A 35 8.83 22.88 9.66
CA LEU A 35 9.05 23.32 8.27
C LEU A 35 8.09 24.46 7.85
N ALA A 36 7.39 25.08 8.80
CA ALA A 36 6.49 26.21 8.60
C ALA A 36 5.49 26.00 7.46
N VAL A 37 4.83 24.83 7.42
CA VAL A 37 3.82 24.48 6.42
C VAL A 37 2.59 25.34 6.64
N SER A 38 2.16 26.07 5.60
CA SER A 38 1.11 27.08 5.71
C SER A 38 -0.28 26.46 6.02
N ASP A 39 -0.60 25.32 5.41
CA ASP A 39 -1.82 24.56 5.68
C ASP A 39 -1.41 23.22 6.36
N PRO A 40 -1.83 22.97 7.61
CA PRO A 40 -1.51 21.72 8.29
C PRO A 40 -1.91 20.46 7.50
N ASN A 41 -2.94 20.55 6.66
CA ASN A 41 -3.36 19.44 5.81
C ASN A 41 -2.34 19.12 4.70
N ASP A 42 -1.47 20.06 4.33
CA ASP A 42 -0.41 19.80 3.36
C ASP A 42 0.66 18.86 3.89
N ALA A 43 0.81 18.69 5.21
CA ALA A 43 1.72 17.70 5.78
C ALA A 43 1.44 16.27 5.27
N GLN A 44 0.21 16.00 4.88
CA GLN A 44 -0.21 14.71 4.30
C GLN A 44 0.46 14.42 2.94
N LEU A 45 0.97 15.45 2.23
CA LEU A 45 1.76 15.28 1.02
C LEU A 45 3.05 14.47 1.27
N VAL A 46 3.54 14.45 2.50
CA VAL A 46 4.68 13.59 2.92
C VAL A 46 4.39 12.12 2.62
N ILE A 47 3.16 11.66 2.85
CA ILE A 47 2.72 10.29 2.53
C ILE A 47 2.34 10.18 1.05
N GLY A 48 1.57 11.14 0.56
CA GLY A 48 1.04 11.13 -0.81
C GLY A 48 2.13 11.08 -1.87
N LEU A 49 3.17 11.92 -1.76
CA LEU A 49 4.27 11.96 -2.72
C LEU A 49 5.21 10.75 -2.63
N PHE A 50 5.38 10.16 -1.44
CA PHE A 50 6.04 8.86 -1.33
C PHE A 50 5.28 7.78 -2.12
N LEU A 51 3.96 7.71 -1.95
CA LEU A 51 3.12 6.76 -2.68
C LEU A 51 3.13 7.01 -4.19
N LEU A 52 3.12 8.28 -4.60
CA LEU A 52 3.22 8.66 -6.02
C LEU A 52 4.55 8.17 -6.61
N GLY A 53 5.66 8.44 -5.95
CA GLY A 53 6.96 7.90 -6.34
C GLY A 53 6.96 6.37 -6.44
N ASN A 54 6.35 5.69 -5.45
CA ASN A 54 6.24 4.24 -5.43
C ASN A 54 5.41 3.70 -6.61
N ALA A 55 4.31 4.35 -6.99
CA ALA A 55 3.50 3.95 -8.13
C ALA A 55 4.28 4.02 -9.44
N PHE A 56 4.98 5.13 -9.71
CA PHE A 56 5.83 5.27 -10.90
C PHE A 56 7.00 4.28 -10.90
N GLY A 57 7.63 4.09 -9.75
CA GLY A 57 8.73 3.15 -9.62
C GLY A 57 8.32 1.71 -9.92
N GLN A 58 7.12 1.28 -9.54
CA GLN A 58 6.62 -0.07 -9.87
C GLN A 58 6.60 -0.36 -11.37
N LEU A 59 6.27 0.64 -12.20
CA LEU A 59 6.31 0.50 -13.66
C LEU A 59 7.71 0.29 -14.21
N LEU A 60 8.70 0.92 -13.57
CA LEU A 60 10.08 0.94 -14.06
C LEU A 60 10.85 -0.29 -13.59
N PHE A 61 10.78 -0.61 -12.30
CA PHE A 61 11.66 -1.62 -11.70
C PHE A 61 11.32 -3.05 -12.13
N GLY A 62 10.07 -3.35 -12.48
CA GLY A 62 9.68 -4.65 -13.03
C GLY A 62 10.47 -4.96 -14.32
N PRO A 63 10.23 -4.22 -15.41
CA PRO A 63 10.93 -4.40 -16.69
C PRO A 63 12.44 -4.23 -16.60
N LEU A 64 12.94 -3.27 -15.80
CA LEU A 64 14.38 -3.12 -15.57
C LEU A 64 14.98 -4.39 -14.98
N SER A 65 14.29 -5.05 -14.06
CA SER A 65 14.79 -6.28 -13.44
C SER A 65 14.78 -7.48 -14.38
N ASP A 66 13.90 -7.49 -15.38
CA ASP A 66 13.89 -8.51 -16.43
C ASP A 66 15.03 -8.30 -17.44
N THR A 67 15.55 -7.07 -17.54
CA THR A 67 16.62 -6.70 -18.48
C THR A 67 18.00 -6.82 -17.84
N TYR A 68 18.19 -6.20 -16.67
CA TYR A 68 19.51 -6.05 -16.05
C TYR A 68 19.79 -7.10 -14.96
N GLY A 69 18.78 -7.90 -14.59
CA GLY A 69 18.85 -8.84 -13.48
C GLY A 69 18.17 -8.33 -12.21
N ARG A 70 17.83 -9.24 -11.33
CA ARG A 70 17.08 -8.93 -10.10
C ARG A 70 17.91 -8.16 -9.10
N LYS A 71 19.10 -8.70 -8.80
CA LYS A 71 19.99 -8.15 -7.77
C LYS A 71 20.46 -6.71 -8.10
N PRO A 72 21.00 -6.39 -9.27
CA PRO A 72 21.42 -5.01 -9.59
C PRO A 72 20.30 -4.00 -9.48
N VAL A 73 19.09 -4.39 -9.88
CA VAL A 73 17.92 -3.50 -9.86
C VAL A 73 17.40 -3.26 -8.45
N ILE A 74 17.42 -4.27 -7.57
CA ILE A 74 17.12 -4.06 -6.15
C ILE A 74 18.17 -3.15 -5.50
N VAL A 75 19.46 -3.34 -5.82
CA VAL A 75 20.55 -2.48 -5.34
C VAL A 75 20.33 -1.03 -5.77
N ALA A 76 20.00 -0.79 -7.04
CA ALA A 76 19.69 0.56 -7.54
C ALA A 76 18.48 1.17 -6.81
N GLY A 77 17.41 0.39 -6.61
CA GLY A 77 16.23 0.83 -5.86
C GLY A 77 16.55 1.19 -4.41
N LEU A 78 17.29 0.32 -3.69
CA LEU A 78 17.71 0.59 -2.30
C LEU A 78 18.64 1.82 -2.23
N SER A 79 19.55 1.97 -3.17
CA SER A 79 20.44 3.15 -3.23
C SER A 79 19.64 4.44 -3.41
N LEU A 80 18.65 4.45 -4.31
CA LEU A 80 17.76 5.60 -4.51
C LEU A 80 16.90 5.87 -3.27
N PHE A 81 16.41 4.82 -2.59
CA PHE A 81 15.69 4.93 -1.33
C PHE A 81 16.55 5.59 -0.25
N LEU A 82 17.81 5.16 -0.10
CA LEU A 82 18.76 5.71 0.87
C LEU A 82 19.09 7.17 0.57
N ILE A 83 19.27 7.54 -0.70
CA ILE A 83 19.47 8.93 -1.12
C ILE A 83 18.25 9.76 -0.72
N GLY A 84 17.02 9.29 -1.00
CA GLY A 84 15.80 9.97 -0.59
C GLY A 84 15.66 10.12 0.93
N CYS A 85 16.07 9.10 1.71
CA CYS A 85 16.13 9.18 3.17
C CYS A 85 17.12 10.26 3.62
N PHE A 86 18.32 10.28 3.04
CA PHE A 86 19.34 11.27 3.38
C PHE A 86 18.87 12.70 3.07
N VAL A 87 18.28 12.92 1.88
CA VAL A 87 17.69 14.23 1.52
C VAL A 87 16.62 14.64 2.54
N SER A 88 15.81 13.69 3.01
CA SER A 88 14.76 13.97 4.00
C SER A 88 15.33 14.31 5.40
N VAL A 89 16.45 13.68 5.80
CA VAL A 89 17.13 14.00 7.09
C VAL A 89 17.64 15.43 7.12
N ILE A 90 18.24 15.88 6.00
CA ILE A 90 18.87 17.23 5.91
C ILE A 90 17.89 18.30 5.42
N ALA A 91 16.60 17.96 5.22
CA ALA A 91 15.63 18.91 4.69
C ALA A 91 15.39 20.08 5.66
N GLU A 92 15.63 21.30 5.18
CA GLU A 92 15.35 22.57 5.87
C GLU A 92 14.08 23.24 5.36
N SER A 93 13.50 22.74 4.26
CA SER A 93 12.23 23.21 3.71
C SER A 93 11.30 22.04 3.38
N PHE A 94 10.01 22.33 3.41
CA PHE A 94 8.99 21.32 3.10
C PHE A 94 9.14 20.75 1.67
N SER A 95 9.47 21.62 0.69
CA SER A 95 9.68 21.18 -0.70
C SER A 95 10.85 20.21 -0.84
N VAL A 96 11.95 20.40 -0.13
CA VAL A 96 13.09 19.47 -0.13
C VAL A 96 12.71 18.15 0.53
N LEU A 97 11.95 18.18 1.62
CA LEU A 97 11.41 16.97 2.25
C LEU A 97 10.54 16.20 1.25
N LEU A 98 9.64 16.88 0.56
CA LEU A 98 8.74 16.24 -0.44
C LEU A 98 9.52 15.63 -1.61
N LEU A 99 10.60 16.28 -2.08
CA LEU A 99 11.49 15.69 -3.08
C LEU A 99 12.14 14.40 -2.55
N GLY A 100 12.65 14.43 -1.30
CA GLY A 100 13.16 13.24 -0.63
C GLY A 100 12.13 12.12 -0.58
N ARG A 101 10.87 12.42 -0.30
CA ARG A 101 9.77 11.45 -0.26
C ARG A 101 9.47 10.83 -1.61
N VAL A 102 9.50 11.60 -2.71
CA VAL A 102 9.36 11.05 -4.06
C VAL A 102 10.49 10.08 -4.38
N LEU A 103 11.75 10.48 -4.11
CA LEU A 103 12.92 9.62 -4.33
C LEU A 103 12.86 8.33 -3.51
N GLN A 104 12.46 8.42 -2.23
CA GLN A 104 12.22 7.26 -1.38
C GLN A 104 11.15 6.35 -1.96
N GLY A 105 10.03 6.91 -2.41
CA GLY A 105 8.91 6.14 -2.98
C GLY A 105 9.34 5.38 -4.23
N VAL A 106 9.99 6.06 -5.17
CA VAL A 106 10.55 5.42 -6.38
C VAL A 106 11.52 4.32 -5.97
N GLY A 107 12.47 4.62 -5.08
CA GLY A 107 13.48 3.66 -4.64
C GLY A 107 12.91 2.43 -3.94
N ALA A 108 11.94 2.61 -3.04
CA ALA A 108 11.32 1.52 -2.28
C ALA A 108 10.51 0.54 -3.16
N SER A 109 10.04 0.98 -4.32
CA SER A 109 9.27 0.14 -5.23
C SER A 109 10.11 -0.97 -5.86
N GLY A 110 11.41 -0.74 -6.10
CA GLY A 110 12.34 -1.73 -6.64
C GLY A 110 12.44 -2.98 -5.75
N PRO A 111 12.90 -2.85 -4.50
CA PRO A 111 12.94 -3.96 -3.54
C PRO A 111 11.59 -4.69 -3.42
N ARG A 112 10.48 -3.96 -3.32
CA ARG A 112 9.15 -4.55 -3.19
C ARG A 112 8.75 -5.39 -4.41
N THR A 113 8.87 -4.81 -5.61
CA THR A 113 8.40 -5.45 -6.85
C THR A 113 9.30 -6.61 -7.26
N VAL A 114 10.62 -6.40 -7.22
CA VAL A 114 11.60 -7.36 -7.72
C VAL A 114 11.79 -8.54 -6.75
N SER A 115 11.63 -8.33 -5.43
CA SER A 115 11.68 -9.42 -4.46
C SER A 115 10.66 -10.52 -4.75
N MET A 116 9.46 -10.16 -5.19
CA MET A 116 8.44 -11.13 -5.58
C MET A 116 8.83 -11.93 -6.84
N SER A 117 9.56 -11.31 -7.76
CA SER A 117 10.12 -12.01 -8.92
C SER A 117 11.23 -12.98 -8.50
N MET A 118 12.13 -12.58 -7.57
CA MET A 118 13.15 -13.49 -7.03
C MET A 118 12.55 -14.73 -6.35
N VAL A 119 11.44 -14.57 -5.63
CA VAL A 119 10.75 -15.72 -5.03
C VAL A 119 10.27 -16.69 -6.12
N ARG A 120 9.72 -16.17 -7.22
CA ARG A 120 9.25 -16.99 -8.35
C ARG A 120 10.38 -17.62 -9.16
N ASP A 121 11.52 -16.95 -9.25
CA ASP A 121 12.70 -17.46 -9.97
C ASP A 121 13.33 -18.67 -9.24
N LEU A 122 13.30 -18.66 -7.89
CA LEU A 122 13.97 -19.68 -7.07
C LEU A 122 13.06 -20.79 -6.57
N TYR A 123 11.76 -20.52 -6.42
CA TYR A 123 10.84 -21.45 -5.75
C TYR A 123 9.53 -21.61 -6.51
N SER A 124 8.96 -22.81 -6.44
CA SER A 124 7.68 -23.15 -7.03
C SER A 124 6.81 -23.94 -6.05
N GLY A 125 5.51 -24.02 -6.32
CA GLY A 125 4.56 -24.84 -5.56
C GLY A 125 4.56 -24.54 -4.05
N ARG A 126 4.68 -25.59 -3.23
CA ARG A 126 4.59 -25.50 -1.76
C ARG A 126 5.70 -24.65 -1.12
N SER A 127 6.92 -24.70 -1.67
CA SER A 127 8.06 -23.94 -1.16
C SER A 127 7.85 -22.44 -1.37
N MET A 128 7.38 -22.04 -2.55
CA MET A 128 7.00 -20.66 -2.85
C MET A 128 5.90 -20.17 -1.90
N ALA A 129 4.84 -20.95 -1.72
CA ALA A 129 3.74 -20.61 -0.81
C ALA A 129 4.23 -20.42 0.63
N ARG A 130 5.15 -21.27 1.10
CA ARG A 130 5.74 -21.14 2.45
C ARG A 130 6.51 -19.83 2.61
N ILE A 131 7.38 -19.47 1.66
CA ILE A 131 8.16 -18.22 1.71
C ILE A 131 7.24 -17.01 1.70
N MET A 132 6.25 -17.00 0.79
CA MET A 132 5.29 -15.91 0.70
C MET A 132 4.47 -15.77 1.99
N SER A 133 4.06 -16.89 2.60
CA SER A 133 3.33 -16.87 3.88
C SER A 133 4.16 -16.28 5.01
N ILE A 134 5.44 -16.68 5.15
CA ILE A 134 6.35 -16.13 6.16
C ILE A 134 6.56 -14.63 5.92
N SER A 135 6.85 -14.23 4.69
CA SER A 135 7.08 -12.82 4.34
C SER A 135 5.84 -11.97 4.60
N MET A 136 4.64 -12.46 4.28
CA MET A 136 3.38 -11.78 4.56
C MET A 136 3.07 -11.69 6.04
N SER A 137 3.39 -12.72 6.83
CA SER A 137 3.22 -12.67 8.29
C SER A 137 4.08 -11.57 8.92
N ILE A 138 5.33 -11.44 8.50
CA ILE A 138 6.23 -10.37 8.96
C ILE A 138 5.73 -9.01 8.47
N PHE A 139 5.32 -8.90 7.20
CA PHE A 139 4.79 -7.67 6.63
C PHE A 139 3.55 -7.16 7.40
N MET A 140 2.66 -8.06 7.83
CA MET A 140 1.46 -7.70 8.61
C MET A 140 1.76 -7.11 9.99
N LEU A 141 2.94 -7.41 10.56
CA LEU A 141 3.35 -6.81 11.84
C LEU A 141 3.77 -5.35 11.70
N VAL A 142 4.18 -4.93 10.50
CA VAL A 142 4.71 -3.57 10.27
C VAL A 142 3.67 -2.49 10.54
N PRO A 143 2.45 -2.51 9.98
CA PRO A 143 1.44 -1.50 10.28
C PRO A 143 1.04 -1.45 11.77
N ILE A 144 1.20 -2.57 12.48
CA ILE A 144 0.90 -2.65 13.92
C ILE A 144 1.99 -1.96 14.73
N LEU A 145 3.26 -2.16 14.39
CA LEU A 145 4.41 -1.72 15.17
C LEU A 145 4.98 -0.37 14.71
N ALA A 146 4.88 -0.04 13.42
CA ALA A 146 5.54 1.13 12.84
C ALA A 146 5.08 2.46 13.43
N PRO A 147 3.77 2.73 13.67
CA PRO A 147 3.36 3.98 14.29
C PRO A 147 3.89 4.12 15.72
N ALA A 148 3.96 3.03 16.50
CA ALA A 148 4.52 3.06 17.84
C ALA A 148 6.03 3.32 17.82
N LEU A 149 6.76 2.71 16.89
CA LEU A 149 8.17 2.98 16.66
C LEU A 149 8.41 4.44 16.25
N GLY A 150 7.62 4.94 15.29
CA GLY A 150 7.70 6.32 14.83
C GLY A 150 7.43 7.32 15.95
N GLN A 151 6.39 7.09 16.77
CA GLN A 151 6.09 7.94 17.91
C GLN A 151 7.19 7.92 18.96
N ALA A 152 7.73 6.75 19.30
CA ALA A 152 8.83 6.63 20.25
C ALA A 152 10.07 7.40 19.78
N ILE A 153 10.47 7.23 18.52
CA ILE A 153 11.61 7.96 17.94
C ILE A 153 11.35 9.47 17.95
N MET A 154 10.17 9.91 17.51
CA MET A 154 9.79 11.31 17.49
C MET A 154 9.90 11.96 18.88
N LEU A 155 9.39 11.29 19.92
CA LEU A 155 9.39 11.80 21.29
C LEU A 155 10.79 11.83 21.92
N LEU A 156 11.66 10.89 21.58
CA LEU A 156 13.00 10.76 22.18
C LEU A 156 14.03 11.66 21.50
N VAL A 157 14.03 11.71 20.16
CA VAL A 157 15.11 12.31 19.37
C VAL A 157 14.63 13.19 18.22
N GLY A 158 13.33 13.24 17.93
CA GLY A 158 12.73 14.05 16.88
C GLY A 158 12.48 13.30 15.57
N TRP A 159 11.62 13.86 14.71
CA TRP A 159 11.11 13.23 13.51
C TRP A 159 12.18 12.90 12.44
N ARG A 160 13.26 13.68 12.36
CA ARG A 160 14.34 13.42 11.40
C ARG A 160 15.01 12.07 11.61
N TYR A 161 15.07 11.57 12.83
CA TYR A 161 15.63 10.26 13.16
C TYR A 161 14.75 9.08 12.72
N ILE A 162 13.48 9.31 12.36
CA ILE A 162 12.65 8.30 11.71
C ILE A 162 13.27 7.95 10.35
N PHE A 163 13.70 8.95 9.57
CA PHE A 163 14.44 8.70 8.33
C PHE A 163 15.79 8.04 8.57
N GLY A 164 16.47 8.38 9.67
CA GLY A 164 17.67 7.67 10.12
C GLY A 164 17.44 6.18 10.35
N THR A 165 16.31 5.82 10.94
CA THR A 165 15.89 4.43 11.10
C THR A 165 15.66 3.75 9.75
N PHE A 166 15.05 4.44 8.78
CA PHE A 166 14.90 3.91 7.41
C PHE A 166 16.25 3.69 6.73
N ILE A 167 17.23 4.58 6.97
CA ILE A 167 18.61 4.39 6.48
C ILE A 167 19.20 3.10 7.07
N VAL A 168 19.06 2.87 8.37
CA VAL A 168 19.58 1.66 9.01
C VAL A 168 18.96 0.40 8.38
N PHE A 169 17.63 0.34 8.25
CA PHE A 169 16.97 -0.82 7.64
C PHE A 169 17.31 -0.98 6.15
N GLY A 170 17.41 0.13 5.40
CA GLY A 170 17.80 0.11 3.99
C GLY A 170 19.24 -0.38 3.80
N VAL A 171 20.19 0.08 4.62
CA VAL A 171 21.59 -0.35 4.62
C VAL A 171 21.70 -1.81 5.01
N LEU A 172 21.00 -2.26 6.06
CA LEU A 172 20.95 -3.67 6.45
C LEU A 172 20.43 -4.54 5.30
N GLY A 173 19.33 -4.15 4.67
CA GLY A 173 18.77 -4.85 3.51
C GLY A 173 19.75 -4.90 2.33
N LEU A 174 20.43 -3.78 2.04
CA LEU A 174 21.42 -3.67 0.96
C LEU A 174 22.63 -4.61 1.21
N PHE A 175 23.23 -4.53 2.39
CA PHE A 175 24.37 -5.39 2.72
C PHE A 175 23.97 -6.86 2.79
N TRP A 176 22.82 -7.20 3.36
CA TRP A 176 22.32 -8.56 3.38
C TRP A 176 22.14 -9.13 1.99
N LEU A 177 21.49 -8.36 1.10
CA LEU A 177 21.31 -8.72 -0.31
C LEU A 177 22.67 -8.91 -1.02
N LEU A 178 23.60 -7.96 -0.86
CA LEU A 178 24.90 -8.00 -1.53
C LEU A 178 25.72 -9.20 -1.13
N LEU A 179 25.79 -9.50 0.18
CA LEU A 179 26.65 -10.53 0.74
C LEU A 179 26.08 -11.94 0.62
N ARG A 180 24.75 -12.08 0.67
CA ARG A 180 24.12 -13.41 0.83
C ARG A 180 23.30 -13.88 -0.36
N GLN A 181 22.80 -12.97 -1.20
CA GLN A 181 21.93 -13.32 -2.30
C GLN A 181 22.66 -13.21 -3.64
N PRO A 182 22.88 -14.33 -4.36
CA PRO A 182 23.34 -14.29 -5.75
C PRO A 182 22.23 -13.78 -6.68
N GLU A 183 22.61 -13.44 -7.93
CA GLU A 183 21.64 -13.16 -9.00
C GLU A 183 20.73 -14.38 -9.22
N THR A 184 19.42 -14.13 -9.43
CA THR A 184 18.43 -15.20 -9.60
C THR A 184 17.93 -15.33 -11.03
N LEU A 185 18.09 -14.27 -11.85
CA LEU A 185 17.71 -14.29 -13.24
C LEU A 185 18.87 -14.82 -14.09
N ALA A 186 18.70 -15.99 -14.70
CA ALA A 186 19.65 -16.52 -15.64
C ALA A 186 19.77 -15.61 -16.88
N ASP A 187 20.99 -15.48 -17.43
CA ASP A 187 21.25 -14.59 -18.58
C ASP A 187 20.38 -14.93 -19.81
N GLU A 188 20.04 -16.22 -19.98
CA GLU A 188 19.17 -16.72 -21.06
C GLU A 188 17.72 -16.23 -20.94
N HIS A 189 17.28 -15.85 -19.72
CA HIS A 189 15.93 -15.36 -19.46
C HIS A 189 15.83 -13.84 -19.46
N ARG A 190 16.95 -13.13 -19.67
CA ARG A 190 16.94 -11.67 -19.79
C ARG A 190 16.23 -11.21 -21.06
N ARG A 191 15.36 -10.24 -20.91
CA ARG A 191 14.58 -9.67 -22.01
C ARG A 191 14.93 -8.20 -22.17
N PRO A 192 15.19 -7.72 -23.41
CA PRO A 192 15.47 -6.31 -23.64
C PRO A 192 14.25 -5.46 -23.25
N MET A 193 14.49 -4.35 -22.57
CA MET A 193 13.45 -3.39 -22.25
C MET A 193 12.99 -2.71 -23.54
N GLN A 194 11.75 -2.92 -23.93
CA GLN A 194 11.14 -2.30 -25.11
C GLN A 194 9.94 -1.46 -24.69
N LEU A 195 9.97 -0.18 -25.03
CA LEU A 195 8.84 0.73 -24.76
C LEU A 195 7.54 0.22 -25.40
N ALA A 196 7.64 -0.40 -26.58
CA ALA A 196 6.52 -1.03 -27.27
C ALA A 196 5.86 -2.13 -26.43
N THR A 197 6.65 -2.92 -25.69
CA THR A 197 6.14 -3.95 -24.78
C THR A 197 5.38 -3.34 -23.59
N LEU A 198 5.88 -2.25 -23.01
CA LEU A 198 5.18 -1.52 -21.96
C LEU A 198 3.83 -0.98 -22.48
N ILE A 199 3.86 -0.29 -23.62
CA ILE A 199 2.64 0.25 -24.25
C ILE A 199 1.64 -0.87 -24.56
N SER A 200 2.10 -2.02 -25.09
CA SER A 200 1.21 -3.16 -25.36
C SER A 200 0.56 -3.71 -24.09
N GLY A 201 1.30 -3.73 -22.97
CA GLY A 201 0.75 -4.11 -21.66
C GLY A 201 -0.34 -3.16 -21.20
N PHE A 202 -0.11 -1.83 -21.32
CA PHE A 202 -1.14 -0.82 -21.01
C PHE A 202 -2.39 -1.01 -21.88
N VAL A 203 -2.22 -1.19 -23.18
CA VAL A 203 -3.31 -1.40 -24.14
C VAL A 203 -4.08 -2.69 -23.80
N THR A 204 -3.38 -3.76 -23.45
CA THR A 204 -4.00 -5.04 -23.09
C THR A 204 -4.85 -4.92 -21.82
N VAL A 205 -4.32 -4.27 -20.77
CA VAL A 205 -5.08 -4.04 -19.53
C VAL A 205 -6.26 -3.10 -19.79
N TYR A 206 -6.05 -2.01 -20.54
CA TYR A 206 -7.11 -1.05 -20.88
C TYR A 206 -8.25 -1.68 -21.67
N ARG A 207 -7.95 -2.57 -22.62
CA ARG A 207 -8.95 -3.28 -23.44
C ARG A 207 -9.65 -4.40 -22.68
N SER A 208 -9.04 -4.95 -21.64
CA SER A 208 -9.65 -5.96 -20.79
C SER A 208 -10.56 -5.31 -19.75
N ARG A 209 -11.85 -5.42 -19.94
CA ARG A 209 -12.86 -4.87 -19.02
C ARG A 209 -12.68 -5.40 -17.61
N ALA A 210 -12.38 -6.69 -17.42
CA ALA A 210 -12.14 -7.28 -16.12
C ALA A 210 -10.85 -6.71 -15.48
N ALA A 211 -9.72 -6.72 -16.21
CA ALA A 211 -8.46 -6.21 -15.68
C ALA A 211 -8.57 -4.72 -15.32
N LEU A 212 -9.10 -3.88 -16.21
CA LEU A 212 -9.26 -2.45 -15.96
C LEU A 212 -10.25 -2.19 -14.81
N GLY A 213 -11.42 -2.81 -14.84
CA GLY A 213 -12.47 -2.57 -13.85
C GLY A 213 -12.06 -2.99 -12.44
N TYR A 214 -11.43 -4.15 -12.28
CA TYR A 214 -10.89 -4.56 -10.98
C TYR A 214 -9.69 -3.69 -10.55
N SER A 215 -8.82 -3.25 -11.47
CA SER A 215 -7.72 -2.33 -11.14
C SER A 215 -8.23 -0.98 -10.63
N LEU A 216 -9.27 -0.42 -11.27
CA LEU A 216 -9.90 0.83 -10.83
C LEU A 216 -10.62 0.64 -9.49
N ALA A 217 -11.29 -0.50 -9.27
CA ALA A 217 -11.94 -0.81 -7.99
C ALA A 217 -10.92 -0.98 -6.84
N ILE A 218 -9.75 -1.60 -7.10
CA ILE A 218 -8.62 -1.59 -6.16
C ILE A 218 -8.21 -0.15 -5.87
N GLY A 219 -8.09 0.68 -6.90
CA GLY A 219 -7.70 2.08 -6.77
C GLY A 219 -8.65 2.89 -5.90
N THR A 220 -9.97 2.74 -6.04
CA THR A 220 -10.95 3.43 -5.18
C THR A 220 -10.89 2.95 -3.73
N MET A 221 -10.76 1.65 -3.50
CA MET A 221 -10.63 1.07 -2.17
C MET A 221 -9.35 1.54 -1.47
N PHE A 222 -8.21 1.46 -2.15
CA PHE A 222 -6.93 1.96 -1.60
C PHE A 222 -6.91 3.48 -1.48
N GLY A 223 -7.65 4.21 -2.33
CA GLY A 223 -7.80 5.65 -2.22
C GLY A 223 -8.50 6.07 -0.92
N ALA A 224 -9.60 5.39 -0.58
CA ALA A 224 -10.24 5.58 0.72
C ALA A 224 -9.26 5.26 1.88
N PHE A 225 -8.50 4.17 1.76
CA PHE A 225 -7.49 3.79 2.74
C PHE A 225 -6.34 4.82 2.84
N ILE A 226 -5.85 5.37 1.73
CA ILE A 226 -4.85 6.46 1.72
C ILE A 226 -5.43 7.72 2.37
N GLY A 227 -6.68 8.06 2.07
CA GLY A 227 -7.39 9.16 2.74
C GLY A 227 -7.42 8.97 4.25
N PHE A 228 -7.74 7.74 4.72
CA PHE A 228 -7.67 7.39 6.13
C PHE A 228 -6.26 7.56 6.69
N LEU A 229 -5.23 6.97 6.07
CA LEU A 229 -3.84 7.08 6.54
C LEU A 229 -3.40 8.55 6.63
N SER A 230 -3.85 9.37 5.69
CA SER A 230 -3.49 10.78 5.64
C SER A 230 -4.18 11.60 6.74
N SER A 231 -5.44 11.35 7.09
CA SER A 231 -6.21 12.16 8.04
C SER A 231 -6.32 11.55 9.44
N VAL A 232 -6.03 10.24 9.60
CA VAL A 232 -6.27 9.51 10.85
C VAL A 232 -5.52 10.09 12.03
N GLN A 233 -4.31 10.60 11.82
CA GLN A 233 -3.52 11.21 12.88
C GLN A 233 -4.21 12.47 13.40
N GLN A 234 -4.69 13.36 12.51
CA GLN A 234 -5.44 14.57 12.89
C GLN A 234 -6.77 14.21 13.56
N ILE A 235 -7.54 13.25 13.02
CA ILE A 235 -8.80 12.80 13.62
C ILE A 235 -8.56 12.29 15.03
N PHE A 236 -7.56 11.46 15.27
CA PHE A 236 -7.29 10.95 16.60
C PHE A 236 -6.76 12.02 17.56
N GLN A 237 -5.90 12.95 17.09
CA GLN A 237 -5.29 13.95 17.97
C GLN A 237 -6.19 15.18 18.17
N ASP A 238 -6.75 15.71 17.08
CA ASP A 238 -7.45 17.00 17.11
C ASP A 238 -8.96 16.81 17.38
N THR A 239 -9.60 15.80 16.75
CA THR A 239 -11.03 15.54 16.97
C THR A 239 -11.29 14.77 18.27
N PHE A 240 -10.51 13.71 18.54
CA PHE A 240 -10.74 12.83 19.70
C PHE A 240 -9.76 13.04 20.85
N ALA A 241 -8.73 13.87 20.71
CA ALA A 241 -7.72 14.19 21.72
C ALA A 241 -7.09 12.96 22.40
N VAL A 242 -6.83 11.88 21.64
CA VAL A 242 -6.38 10.59 22.22
C VAL A 242 -4.92 10.61 22.71
N GLY A 243 -4.14 11.64 22.35
CA GLY A 243 -2.76 11.83 22.80
C GLY A 243 -1.87 10.62 22.51
N LYS A 244 -1.22 10.11 23.55
CA LYS A 244 -0.28 8.97 23.45
C LYS A 244 -0.91 7.63 23.06
N TRP A 245 -2.23 7.52 23.04
CA TRP A 245 -2.95 6.28 22.71
C TRP A 245 -3.08 6.03 21.20
N PHE A 246 -2.74 7.02 20.35
CA PHE A 246 -2.82 6.91 18.89
C PHE A 246 -2.26 5.58 18.33
N PRO A 247 -1.01 5.15 18.65
CA PRO A 247 -0.48 3.92 18.06
C PRO A 247 -1.25 2.67 18.43
N TYR A 248 -1.79 2.61 19.65
CA TYR A 248 -2.58 1.46 20.12
C TYR A 248 -3.90 1.36 19.38
N LEU A 249 -4.59 2.48 19.21
CA LEU A 249 -5.86 2.54 18.48
C LEU A 249 -5.65 2.18 16.99
N PHE A 250 -4.59 2.71 16.37
CA PHE A 250 -4.20 2.36 15.00
C PHE A 250 -3.88 0.87 14.88
N ALA A 251 -3.13 0.31 15.83
CA ALA A 251 -2.78 -1.11 15.85
C ALA A 251 -4.03 -2.01 15.95
N ILE A 252 -5.04 -1.61 16.72
CA ILE A 252 -6.32 -2.33 16.80
C ILE A 252 -6.98 -2.40 15.41
N LEU A 253 -7.04 -1.28 14.67
CA LEU A 253 -7.60 -1.26 13.31
C LEU A 253 -6.78 -2.15 12.35
N ALA A 254 -5.44 -2.08 12.43
CA ALA A 254 -4.56 -2.92 11.63
C ALA A 254 -4.74 -4.42 11.91
N LEU A 255 -5.04 -4.80 13.17
CA LEU A 255 -5.37 -6.19 13.53
C LEU A 255 -6.62 -6.70 12.82
N PHE A 256 -7.66 -5.88 12.66
CA PHE A 256 -8.87 -6.27 11.91
C PHE A 256 -8.56 -6.55 10.44
N LEU A 257 -7.70 -5.74 9.81
CA LEU A 257 -7.23 -5.98 8.43
C LEU A 257 -6.47 -7.32 8.33
N GLY A 258 -5.56 -7.57 9.26
CA GLY A 258 -4.79 -8.82 9.31
C GLY A 258 -5.67 -10.04 9.57
N ALA A 259 -6.58 -9.97 10.54
CA ALA A 259 -7.52 -11.05 10.87
C ALA A 259 -8.43 -11.38 9.67
N ALA A 260 -8.93 -10.37 8.97
CA ALA A 260 -9.74 -10.56 7.76
C ALA A 260 -8.95 -11.26 6.64
N SER A 261 -7.70 -10.88 6.43
CA SER A 261 -6.82 -11.53 5.44
C SER A 261 -6.57 -13.01 5.75
N LEU A 262 -6.35 -13.34 7.03
CA LEU A 262 -6.23 -14.74 7.47
C LEU A 262 -7.54 -15.51 7.30
N LEU A 263 -8.67 -14.92 7.68
CA LEU A 263 -9.98 -15.54 7.52
C LEU A 263 -10.33 -15.76 6.05
N ASN A 264 -9.96 -14.82 5.18
CA ASN A 264 -10.18 -14.90 3.74
C ASN A 264 -9.62 -16.20 3.12
N SER A 265 -8.45 -16.66 3.61
CA SER A 265 -7.82 -17.89 3.11
C SER A 265 -8.72 -19.13 3.22
N ARG A 266 -9.59 -19.16 4.24
CA ARG A 266 -10.60 -20.22 4.43
C ARG A 266 -11.89 -19.92 3.69
N MET A 267 -12.36 -18.66 3.75
CA MET A 267 -13.61 -18.24 3.15
C MET A 267 -13.62 -18.37 1.61
N VAL A 268 -12.48 -18.06 0.96
CA VAL A 268 -12.40 -18.08 -0.51
C VAL A 268 -12.64 -19.48 -1.08
N MET A 269 -12.24 -20.52 -0.37
CA MET A 269 -12.44 -21.91 -0.79
C MET A 269 -13.92 -22.34 -0.78
N HIS A 270 -14.74 -21.71 0.08
CA HIS A 270 -16.16 -22.04 0.19
C HIS A 270 -17.06 -21.10 -0.64
N PHE A 271 -16.75 -19.81 -0.67
CA PHE A 271 -17.62 -18.79 -1.27
C PHE A 271 -17.14 -18.28 -2.63
N GLY A 272 -15.87 -18.51 -2.97
CA GLY A 272 -15.22 -18.00 -4.18
C GLY A 272 -14.91 -16.50 -4.12
N MET A 273 -13.91 -16.07 -4.92
CA MET A 273 -13.37 -14.70 -4.92
C MET A 273 -14.43 -13.64 -5.26
N LYS A 274 -15.22 -13.86 -6.31
CA LYS A 274 -16.20 -12.88 -6.82
C LYS A 274 -17.26 -12.53 -5.76
N LYS A 275 -17.77 -13.54 -5.03
CA LYS A 275 -18.79 -13.35 -3.99
C LYS A 275 -18.23 -12.57 -2.80
N ILE A 276 -17.02 -12.93 -2.34
CA ILE A 276 -16.37 -12.24 -1.22
C ILE A 276 -16.12 -10.77 -1.57
N VAL A 277 -15.55 -10.48 -2.75
CA VAL A 277 -15.29 -9.12 -3.21
C VAL A 277 -16.58 -8.31 -3.27
N ARG A 278 -17.66 -8.83 -3.85
CA ARG A 278 -18.96 -8.13 -3.93
C ARG A 278 -19.51 -7.79 -2.54
N LEU A 279 -19.50 -8.76 -1.62
CA LEU A 279 -20.01 -8.56 -0.26
C LEU A 279 -19.17 -7.57 0.53
N ALA A 280 -17.85 -7.71 0.51
CA ALA A 280 -16.94 -6.82 1.24
C ALA A 280 -16.94 -5.40 0.69
N MET A 281 -16.98 -5.24 -0.65
CA MET A 281 -17.11 -3.92 -1.30
C MET A 281 -18.48 -3.29 -1.07
N ALA A 282 -19.56 -4.05 -0.88
CA ALA A 282 -20.87 -3.54 -0.51
C ALA A 282 -20.95 -3.15 0.96
N CYS A 283 -20.23 -3.86 1.83
CA CYS A 283 -20.22 -3.59 3.26
C CYS A 283 -19.65 -2.19 3.58
N SER A 284 -18.55 -1.81 2.95
CA SER A 284 -17.86 -0.54 3.19
C SER A 284 -18.77 0.70 3.02
N PRO A 285 -19.43 0.93 1.88
CA PRO A 285 -20.31 2.08 1.72
C PRO A 285 -21.55 2.03 2.62
N VAL A 286 -22.12 0.83 2.86
CA VAL A 286 -23.28 0.69 3.74
C VAL A 286 -22.93 1.08 5.18
N VAL A 287 -21.83 0.54 5.70
CA VAL A 287 -21.37 0.86 7.07
C VAL A 287 -20.99 2.34 7.18
N SER A 288 -20.38 2.92 6.14
CA SER A 288 -20.01 4.33 6.13
C SER A 288 -21.24 5.25 6.03
N LEU A 289 -22.25 4.91 5.22
CA LEU A 289 -23.50 5.67 5.17
C LEU A 289 -24.27 5.61 6.49
N VAL A 290 -24.36 4.42 7.10
CA VAL A 290 -25.01 4.26 8.42
C VAL A 290 -24.28 5.10 9.47
N TYR A 291 -22.95 5.03 9.51
CA TYR A 291 -22.19 5.80 10.48
C TYR A 291 -22.24 7.30 10.20
N LEU A 292 -22.27 7.72 8.94
CA LEU A 292 -22.46 9.12 8.54
C LEU A 292 -23.81 9.66 9.06
N VAL A 293 -24.90 8.90 8.92
CA VAL A 293 -26.21 9.29 9.45
C VAL A 293 -26.17 9.41 10.97
N ILE A 294 -25.50 8.49 11.67
CA ILE A 294 -25.31 8.57 13.12
C ILE A 294 -24.57 9.86 13.50
N CYS A 295 -23.45 10.16 12.83
CA CYS A 295 -22.68 11.39 13.08
C CYS A 295 -23.46 12.68 12.84
N LEU A 296 -24.38 12.68 11.88
CA LEU A 296 -25.25 13.83 11.59
C LEU A 296 -26.45 13.94 12.53
N SER A 297 -26.81 12.86 13.23
CA SER A 297 -27.98 12.79 14.11
C SER A 297 -27.62 12.98 15.58
N VAL A 298 -26.34 12.78 15.97
CA VAL A 298 -25.85 12.82 17.34
C VAL A 298 -24.67 13.77 17.41
N ASP A 299 -24.71 14.76 18.30
CA ASP A 299 -23.66 15.80 18.43
C ASP A 299 -22.28 15.21 18.78
N ASP A 300 -22.20 14.06 19.45
CA ASP A 300 -20.98 13.34 19.73
C ASP A 300 -21.13 11.85 19.40
N SER A 301 -20.68 11.44 18.24
CA SER A 301 -20.64 10.03 17.81
C SER A 301 -19.51 9.23 18.47
N GLY A 302 -18.63 9.90 19.22
CA GLY A 302 -17.59 9.33 20.08
C GLY A 302 -16.51 8.51 19.37
N LEU A 303 -15.36 8.38 20.05
CA LEU A 303 -14.22 7.58 19.59
C LEU A 303 -14.60 6.10 19.31
N ILE A 304 -15.46 5.52 20.15
CA ILE A 304 -15.87 4.11 20.01
C ILE A 304 -16.61 3.89 18.70
N GLY A 305 -17.53 4.80 18.32
CA GLY A 305 -18.23 4.73 17.04
C GLY A 305 -17.27 4.75 15.86
N PHE A 306 -16.28 5.66 15.87
CA PHE A 306 -15.25 5.75 14.86
C PHE A 306 -14.39 4.48 14.78
N MET A 307 -14.02 3.90 15.93
CA MET A 307 -13.24 2.66 15.96
C MET A 307 -14.03 1.46 15.44
N VAL A 308 -15.32 1.35 15.74
CA VAL A 308 -16.19 0.28 15.19
C VAL A 308 -16.34 0.43 13.68
N TRP A 309 -16.63 1.65 13.20
CA TRP A 309 -16.70 1.94 11.77
C TRP A 309 -15.38 1.59 11.06
N GLY A 310 -14.26 2.07 11.58
CA GLY A 310 -12.93 1.80 11.03
C GLY A 310 -12.59 0.31 11.01
N ALA A 311 -12.87 -0.42 12.09
CA ALA A 311 -12.65 -1.86 12.19
C ALA A 311 -13.42 -2.64 11.11
N LEU A 312 -14.69 -2.30 10.87
CA LEU A 312 -15.50 -2.92 9.82
C LEU A 312 -14.97 -2.60 8.41
N CYS A 313 -14.55 -1.34 8.17
CA CYS A 313 -13.95 -0.96 6.90
C CYS A 313 -12.62 -1.68 6.65
N PHE A 314 -11.73 -1.72 7.65
CA PHE A 314 -10.44 -2.43 7.54
C PHE A 314 -10.62 -3.93 7.36
N PHE A 315 -11.60 -4.52 8.02
CA PHE A 315 -11.96 -5.91 7.82
C PHE A 315 -12.42 -6.18 6.38
N GLY A 316 -13.26 -5.31 5.83
CA GLY A 316 -13.67 -5.36 4.41
C GLY A 316 -12.48 -5.27 3.45
N VAL A 317 -11.56 -4.33 3.68
CA VAL A 317 -10.32 -4.17 2.88
C VAL A 317 -9.47 -5.45 2.95
N GLY A 318 -9.29 -6.04 4.14
CA GLY A 318 -8.52 -7.28 4.32
C GLY A 318 -9.10 -8.48 3.56
N LEU A 319 -10.42 -8.59 3.47
CA LEU A 319 -11.09 -9.61 2.66
C LEU A 319 -10.92 -9.37 1.15
N CYS A 320 -10.85 -8.11 0.72
CA CYS A 320 -10.82 -7.74 -0.70
C CYS A 320 -9.44 -7.85 -1.35
N ILE A 321 -8.36 -7.43 -0.67
CA ILE A 321 -7.04 -7.17 -1.28
C ILE A 321 -6.55 -8.34 -2.16
N GLY A 322 -6.51 -9.55 -1.61
CA GLY A 322 -6.02 -10.73 -2.33
C GLY A 322 -6.94 -11.14 -3.49
N ASN A 323 -8.24 -11.17 -3.22
CA ASN A 323 -9.23 -11.65 -4.16
C ASN A 323 -9.38 -10.73 -5.38
N ILE A 324 -9.44 -9.41 -5.15
CA ILE A 324 -9.63 -8.45 -6.24
C ILE A 324 -8.38 -8.34 -7.13
N ASN A 325 -7.17 -8.46 -6.54
CA ASN A 325 -5.92 -8.56 -7.30
C ASN A 325 -5.90 -9.83 -8.18
N ALA A 326 -6.32 -10.98 -7.64
CA ALA A 326 -6.41 -12.21 -8.40
C ALA A 326 -7.40 -12.10 -9.58
N LEU A 327 -8.58 -11.50 -9.34
CA LEU A 327 -9.57 -11.24 -10.39
C LEU A 327 -9.07 -10.26 -11.47
N ALA A 328 -8.29 -9.25 -11.10
CA ALA A 328 -7.68 -8.32 -12.07
C ALA A 328 -6.63 -9.02 -12.95
N MET A 329 -5.91 -9.99 -12.38
CA MET A 329 -4.86 -10.75 -13.07
C MET A 329 -5.36 -11.94 -13.88
N GLU A 330 -6.57 -12.44 -13.63
CA GLU A 330 -7.15 -13.62 -14.27
C GLU A 330 -7.06 -13.55 -15.81
N PRO A 331 -7.45 -12.44 -16.49
CA PRO A 331 -7.38 -12.35 -17.95
C PRO A 331 -5.96 -12.07 -18.49
N LEU A 332 -4.95 -11.86 -17.65
CA LEU A 332 -3.60 -11.42 -18.02
C LEU A 332 -2.54 -12.52 -17.96
N GLY A 333 -2.95 -13.80 -17.91
CA GLY A 333 -2.04 -14.93 -17.71
C GLY A 333 -0.83 -14.97 -18.65
N GLN A 334 -1.02 -14.59 -19.94
CA GLN A 334 0.06 -14.57 -20.95
C GLN A 334 1.10 -13.48 -20.72
N ILE A 335 0.70 -12.38 -20.05
CA ILE A 335 1.56 -11.23 -19.75
C ILE A 335 1.64 -10.97 -18.24
N ALA A 336 1.59 -12.01 -17.41
CA ALA A 336 1.39 -11.89 -15.97
C ALA A 336 2.35 -10.91 -15.26
N GLY A 337 3.64 -10.89 -15.61
CA GLY A 337 4.61 -9.96 -15.03
C GLY A 337 4.32 -8.49 -15.38
N LEU A 338 4.16 -8.21 -16.66
CA LEU A 338 3.82 -6.87 -17.16
C LEU A 338 2.41 -6.46 -16.73
N GLY A 339 1.46 -7.41 -16.77
CA GLY A 339 0.09 -7.21 -16.30
C GLY A 339 0.05 -6.76 -14.84
N ALA A 340 0.81 -7.43 -13.96
CA ALA A 340 0.90 -7.05 -12.55
C ALA A 340 1.46 -5.64 -12.34
N ALA A 341 2.48 -5.25 -13.12
CA ALA A 341 3.04 -3.90 -13.05
C ALA A 341 2.02 -2.83 -13.48
N VAL A 342 1.30 -3.08 -14.58
CA VAL A 342 0.30 -2.14 -15.10
C VAL A 342 -0.95 -2.07 -14.19
N VAL A 343 -1.46 -3.20 -13.71
CA VAL A 343 -2.56 -3.26 -12.72
C VAL A 343 -2.16 -2.53 -11.45
N GLY A 344 -0.94 -2.77 -10.93
CA GLY A 344 -0.41 -2.10 -9.76
C GLY A 344 -0.31 -0.58 -9.95
N PHE A 345 0.17 -0.14 -11.11
CA PHE A 345 0.24 1.28 -11.45
C PHE A 345 -1.16 1.92 -11.51
N PHE A 346 -2.09 1.38 -12.28
CA PHE A 346 -3.45 1.92 -12.38
C PHE A 346 -4.11 2.01 -11.00
N SER A 347 -4.01 0.94 -10.21
CA SER A 347 -4.57 0.92 -8.86
C SER A 347 -3.94 1.97 -7.95
N SER A 348 -2.61 2.07 -7.94
CA SER A 348 -1.89 3.04 -7.10
C SER A 348 -2.14 4.48 -7.58
N PHE A 349 -2.13 4.72 -8.89
CA PHE A 349 -2.38 6.04 -9.45
C PHE A 349 -3.78 6.56 -9.10
N VAL A 350 -4.82 5.73 -9.31
CA VAL A 350 -6.19 6.09 -8.91
C VAL A 350 -6.28 6.30 -7.41
N ALA A 351 -5.67 5.41 -6.62
CA ALA A 351 -5.69 5.53 -5.16
C ALA A 351 -5.10 6.86 -4.67
N ILE A 352 -4.01 7.32 -5.27
CA ILE A 352 -3.37 8.59 -4.94
C ILE A 352 -4.24 9.77 -5.40
N LEU A 353 -4.78 9.69 -6.62
CA LEU A 353 -5.60 10.75 -7.21
C LEU A 353 -6.84 11.07 -6.37
N VAL A 354 -7.45 10.06 -5.74
CA VAL A 354 -8.64 10.25 -4.89
C VAL A 354 -8.30 10.31 -3.39
N GLY A 355 -7.24 9.63 -2.96
CA GLY A 355 -6.89 9.53 -1.54
C GLY A 355 -6.23 10.78 -0.99
N ILE A 356 -5.34 11.44 -1.75
CA ILE A 356 -4.70 12.69 -1.30
C ILE A 356 -5.74 13.80 -1.11
N PRO A 357 -6.64 14.10 -2.08
CA PRO A 357 -7.69 15.08 -1.86
C PRO A 357 -8.60 14.74 -0.68
N LEU A 358 -8.95 13.45 -0.51
CA LEU A 358 -9.76 13.01 0.62
C LEU A 358 -9.05 13.27 1.96
N GLY A 359 -7.77 12.97 2.07
CA GLY A 359 -7.01 13.26 3.27
C GLY A 359 -6.97 14.76 3.58
N ARG A 360 -6.70 15.60 2.58
CA ARG A 360 -6.66 17.07 2.70
C ARG A 360 -8.02 17.71 3.00
N ALA A 361 -9.11 16.99 2.78
CA ALA A 361 -10.46 17.48 3.08
C ALA A 361 -10.79 17.46 4.59
N TYR A 362 -9.85 17.12 5.46
CA TYR A 362 -10.06 17.18 6.91
C TYR A 362 -10.39 18.61 7.35
N ASP A 363 -11.51 18.77 8.06
CA ASP A 363 -12.12 20.04 8.47
C ASP A 363 -12.25 20.19 10.00
N GLY A 364 -11.51 19.37 10.75
CA GLY A 364 -11.65 19.27 12.23
C GLY A 364 -12.61 18.17 12.66
N THR A 365 -13.31 17.53 11.71
CA THR A 365 -14.27 16.45 11.97
C THR A 365 -13.88 15.17 11.25
N GLN A 366 -14.54 14.07 11.61
CA GLN A 366 -14.40 12.79 10.92
C GLN A 366 -15.27 12.67 9.64
N LEU A 367 -16.21 13.62 9.43
CA LEU A 367 -17.24 13.54 8.39
C LEU A 367 -16.69 13.42 6.96
N PRO A 368 -15.70 14.23 6.53
CA PRO A 368 -15.17 14.13 5.17
C PRO A 368 -14.60 12.75 4.86
N LEU A 369 -13.91 12.13 5.84
CA LEU A 369 -13.35 10.79 5.68
C LEU A 369 -14.45 9.74 5.53
N ILE A 370 -15.46 9.76 6.39
CA ILE A 370 -16.58 8.81 6.34
C ILE A 370 -17.36 8.95 5.03
N ALA A 371 -17.65 10.18 4.61
CA ALA A 371 -18.31 10.46 3.33
C ALA A 371 -17.46 9.97 2.14
N GLY A 372 -16.13 10.16 2.20
CA GLY A 372 -15.19 9.64 1.19
C GLY A 372 -15.23 8.13 1.08
N PHE A 373 -15.25 7.40 2.20
CA PHE A 373 -15.41 5.95 2.20
C PHE A 373 -16.75 5.50 1.62
N ALA A 374 -17.84 6.22 1.90
CA ALA A 374 -19.14 5.94 1.33
C ALA A 374 -19.12 6.12 -0.20
N ILE A 375 -18.65 7.27 -0.68
CA ILE A 375 -18.63 7.61 -2.12
C ILE A 375 -17.70 6.66 -2.90
N LEU A 376 -16.45 6.53 -2.45
CA LEU A 376 -15.46 5.67 -3.11
C LEU A 376 -15.85 4.20 -3.02
N GLY A 377 -16.52 3.78 -1.93
CA GLY A 377 -17.08 2.44 -1.78
C GLY A 377 -18.18 2.15 -2.80
N VAL A 378 -19.11 3.08 -3.03
CA VAL A 378 -20.14 2.96 -4.06
C VAL A 378 -19.51 2.88 -5.45
N ILE A 379 -18.57 3.77 -5.77
CA ILE A 379 -17.87 3.77 -7.06
C ILE A 379 -17.14 2.44 -7.26
N GLY A 380 -16.41 1.97 -6.26
CA GLY A 380 -15.69 0.69 -6.30
C GLY A 380 -16.63 -0.50 -6.50
N LEU A 381 -17.77 -0.50 -5.82
CA LEU A 381 -18.80 -1.54 -5.99
C LEU A 381 -19.36 -1.55 -7.41
N CYS A 382 -19.68 -0.39 -7.97
CA CYS A 382 -20.12 -0.26 -9.37
C CYS A 382 -19.08 -0.79 -10.35
N LEU A 383 -17.79 -0.48 -10.12
CA LEU A 383 -16.68 -0.99 -10.93
C LEU A 383 -16.53 -2.51 -10.84
N VAL A 384 -16.70 -3.12 -9.65
CA VAL A 384 -16.69 -4.58 -9.46
C VAL A 384 -17.84 -5.25 -10.22
N TYR A 385 -19.04 -4.67 -10.16
CA TYR A 385 -20.17 -5.20 -10.96
C TYR A 385 -19.95 -5.02 -12.46
N TRP A 386 -19.41 -3.87 -12.87
CA TRP A 386 -19.08 -3.63 -14.28
C TRP A 386 -18.03 -4.63 -14.78
N ALA A 387 -16.95 -4.85 -14.05
CA ALA A 387 -15.89 -5.80 -14.40
C ALA A 387 -16.39 -7.25 -14.50
N GLY A 388 -17.35 -7.63 -13.67
CA GLY A 388 -17.82 -9.02 -13.55
C GLY A 388 -18.86 -9.46 -14.59
N ARG A 389 -19.33 -8.59 -15.50
CA ARG A 389 -20.41 -8.93 -16.46
C ARG A 389 -20.00 -9.86 -17.60
N ASP A 390 -18.73 -9.91 -18.00
CA ASP A 390 -18.29 -10.70 -19.15
C ASP A 390 -18.10 -12.21 -18.86
N THR A 391 -17.98 -12.59 -17.59
CA THR A 391 -17.75 -13.99 -17.19
C THR A 391 -19.03 -14.86 -17.14
N THR A 392 -20.19 -14.26 -17.30
CA THR A 392 -21.47 -15.00 -17.33
C THR A 392 -21.85 -15.52 -18.73
N GLN A 393 -21.22 -14.98 -19.79
CA GLN A 393 -21.53 -15.42 -21.18
C GLN A 393 -20.67 -16.57 -21.69
N GLU A 394 -19.52 -16.87 -21.04
CA GLU A 394 -18.65 -17.99 -21.43
C GLU A 394 -19.02 -19.34 -20.75
N THR A 395 -19.82 -19.31 -19.70
CA THR A 395 -20.29 -20.52 -19.00
C THR A 395 -21.63 -21.06 -19.52
N GLU A 396 -22.27 -20.34 -20.45
CA GLU A 396 -23.54 -20.81 -21.12
C GLU A 396 -23.32 -21.22 -22.59
N LYS A 397 -22.11 -21.36 -23.07
CA LYS A 397 -21.73 -21.98 -24.34
C LYS A 397 -20.84 -23.20 -24.09
#